data_c581e89580fdb7791fd5c9e2ddd5817c
#
_entry.id   c581e89580fdb7791fd5c9e2ddd5817c
#
_cell.length_a   1.000
_cell.length_b   1.000
_cell.length_c   1.000
_cell.angle_alpha   90.00
_cell.angle_beta   90.00
_cell.angle_gamma   90.00
#
_symmetry.space_group_name_H-M   'P 1'
#
loop_
_entity.id
_entity.type
_entity.pdbx_description
1 polymer ?
#
loop_
_entity_poly.entity_id
_entity_poly.type
_entity_poly.pdbx_seq_one_letter_code
_entity_poly.pdbx_strand_id
1 'polypeptide(L)'
;ERMRHDFSQVTTLERDRALSHFGVHISPIYYLILPFYMLFPYVETLDIAQTVIVFSAVIPLCLILKKIQLPKVMTPLVLALFFVTPVMTTSGGFHLHENCFLPPLILWLFYSLISQWRGRTILFTLLLLFVKEDAFVYVLSLGLYFAFQHRFTFEAKFKKWLYLSLFALPILYFALAMFLLA
;
A
#
# COMPACT_ATOMS: atom_id res chain seq x y z
N GLU A 1 20.27 2.07 13.81
CA GLU A 1 21.14 3.07 14.43
C GLU A 1 21.41 4.27 13.51
N ARG A 2 21.69 4.10 12.23
CA ARG A 2 21.89 5.19 11.26
C ARG A 2 20.63 6.02 10.98
N MET A 3 19.44 5.42 10.92
CA MET A 3 18.17 6.17 10.82
C MET A 3 17.99 7.23 11.91
N ARG A 4 18.64 7.04 13.07
CA ARG A 4 18.53 7.96 14.19
C ARG A 4 19.36 9.24 13.99
N HIS A 5 20.41 9.19 13.19
CA HIS A 5 21.38 10.27 13.04
C HIS A 5 21.35 10.97 11.69
N ASP A 6 21.14 10.25 10.61
CA ASP A 6 21.23 10.80 9.24
C ASP A 6 20.03 10.47 8.34
N PHE A 7 18.98 9.84 8.90
CA PHE A 7 17.78 9.41 8.17
C PHE A 7 18.05 8.51 6.95
N SER A 8 19.28 7.99 6.80
CA SER A 8 19.62 7.08 5.73
C SER A 8 19.22 5.65 6.09
N GLN A 9 18.52 5.00 5.18
CA GLN A 9 18.24 3.58 5.24
C GLN A 9 19.38 2.85 4.56
N VAL A 10 20.09 1.97 5.30
CA VAL A 10 21.20 1.19 4.74
C VAL A 10 20.78 -0.26 4.62
N THR A 11 20.88 -0.80 3.42
CA THR A 11 20.80 -2.23 3.17
C THR A 11 22.20 -2.80 2.92
N THR A 12 22.49 -3.95 3.53
CA THR A 12 23.76 -4.66 3.35
C THR A 12 23.64 -5.89 2.47
N LEU A 13 22.42 -6.21 2.03
CA LEU A 13 22.09 -7.49 1.40
C LEU A 13 22.24 -7.47 -0.13
N GLU A 14 22.35 -6.29 -0.73
CA GLU A 14 22.46 -6.19 -2.19
C GLU A 14 23.87 -5.77 -2.61
N ARG A 15 24.46 -6.57 -3.52
CA ARG A 15 25.73 -6.32 -4.21
C ARG A 15 26.98 -6.22 -3.33
N ASP A 16 27.00 -6.84 -2.15
CA ASP A 16 28.14 -6.82 -1.21
C ASP A 16 28.65 -5.41 -0.83
N ARG A 17 27.80 -4.40 -0.96
CA ARG A 17 28.10 -3.01 -0.60
C ARG A 17 27.03 -2.45 0.32
N ALA A 18 27.46 -1.61 1.26
CA ALA A 18 26.56 -0.83 2.09
C ALA A 18 25.92 0.29 1.22
N LEU A 19 24.80 -0.02 0.59
CA LEU A 19 24.01 0.93 -0.20
C LEU A 19 22.91 1.54 0.65
N SER A 20 22.55 2.79 0.39
CA SER A 20 21.31 3.34 0.89
C SER A 20 20.14 2.57 0.28
N HIS A 21 19.12 2.26 1.08
CA HIS A 21 17.89 1.63 0.55
C HIS A 21 17.30 2.46 -0.61
N PHE A 22 17.34 3.79 -0.50
CA PHE A 22 16.90 4.70 -1.57
C PHE A 22 17.78 4.70 -2.82
N GLY A 23 18.98 4.12 -2.77
CA GLY A 23 19.81 3.89 -3.96
C GLY A 23 19.42 2.62 -4.74
N VAL A 24 18.50 1.82 -4.17
CA VAL A 24 18.03 0.55 -4.76
C VAL A 24 16.52 0.60 -4.98
N HIS A 25 15.77 1.11 -4.00
CA HIS A 25 14.31 1.23 -4.02
C HIS A 25 13.85 2.59 -3.55
N ILE A 26 12.81 3.12 -4.18
CA ILE A 26 12.14 4.36 -3.75
C ILE A 26 10.94 3.99 -2.91
N SER A 27 11.08 4.03 -1.58
CA SER A 27 10.06 3.66 -0.61
C SER A 27 9.79 4.78 0.42
N PRO A 28 9.27 5.96 -0.01
CA PRO A 28 9.01 7.08 0.90
C PRO A 28 8.04 6.75 2.03
N ILE A 29 7.24 5.68 1.88
CA ILE A 29 6.25 5.25 2.86
C ILE A 29 6.88 4.99 4.26
N TYR A 30 8.15 4.63 4.33
CA TYR A 30 8.84 4.40 5.60
C TYR A 30 8.90 5.63 6.51
N TYR A 31 8.84 6.83 5.94
CA TYR A 31 8.79 8.06 6.74
C TYR A 31 7.54 8.14 7.63
N LEU A 32 6.47 7.38 7.34
CA LEU A 32 5.31 7.29 8.22
C LEU A 32 5.60 6.55 9.53
N ILE A 33 6.56 5.63 9.53
CA ILE A 33 6.94 4.86 10.74
C ILE A 33 8.03 5.60 11.51
N LEU A 34 8.80 6.44 10.86
CA LEU A 34 9.97 7.09 11.44
C LEU A 34 9.69 7.81 12.78
N PRO A 35 8.59 8.57 12.95
CA PRO A 35 8.29 9.22 14.24
C PRO A 35 8.13 8.22 15.39
N PHE A 36 7.50 7.07 15.13
CA PHE A 36 7.33 6.00 16.14
C PHE A 36 8.66 5.35 16.48
N TYR A 37 9.48 5.07 15.47
CA TYR A 37 10.81 4.51 15.67
C TYR A 37 11.77 5.48 16.40
N MET A 38 11.64 6.79 16.18
CA MET A 38 12.42 7.78 16.91
C MET A 38 12.08 7.83 18.40
N LEU A 39 10.80 7.59 18.77
CA LEU A 39 10.36 7.52 20.16
C LEU A 39 10.80 6.21 20.83
N PHE A 40 10.75 5.11 20.11
CA PHE A 40 11.05 3.75 20.59
C PHE A 40 12.02 3.05 19.62
N PRO A 41 13.33 3.31 19.70
CA PRO A 41 14.31 2.84 18.72
C PRO A 41 14.71 1.36 18.95
N TYR A 42 13.73 0.48 19.02
CA TYR A 42 13.89 -0.96 19.17
C TYR A 42 13.42 -1.69 17.92
N VAL A 43 14.00 -2.87 17.66
CA VAL A 43 13.59 -3.71 16.52
C VAL A 43 12.12 -4.13 16.65
N GLU A 44 11.69 -4.43 17.86
CA GLU A 44 10.31 -4.81 18.19
C GLU A 44 9.29 -3.74 17.79
N THR A 45 9.68 -2.46 17.81
CA THR A 45 8.82 -1.36 17.34
C THR A 45 8.48 -1.51 15.86
N LEU A 46 9.44 -1.96 15.06
CA LEU A 46 9.23 -2.18 13.62
C LEU A 46 8.33 -3.40 13.38
N ASP A 47 8.53 -4.47 14.14
CA ASP A 47 7.72 -5.70 14.04
C ASP A 47 6.27 -5.45 14.48
N ILE A 48 6.08 -4.70 15.57
CA ILE A 48 4.75 -4.26 16.03
C ILE A 48 4.09 -3.37 14.97
N ALA A 49 4.83 -2.39 14.43
CA ALA A 49 4.32 -1.51 13.39
C ALA A 49 3.87 -2.30 12.15
N GLN A 50 4.69 -3.23 11.67
CA GLN A 50 4.35 -4.12 10.55
C GLN A 50 3.07 -4.90 10.84
N THR A 51 2.97 -5.50 12.02
CA THR A 51 1.80 -6.28 12.42
C THR A 51 0.54 -5.41 12.42
N VAL A 52 0.59 -4.25 13.07
CA VAL A 52 -0.54 -3.30 13.13
C VAL A 52 -0.96 -2.85 11.74
N ILE A 53 -0.01 -2.53 10.86
CA ILE A 53 -0.28 -2.10 9.49
C ILE A 53 -1.00 -3.20 8.72
N VAL A 54 -0.47 -4.43 8.72
CA VAL A 54 -1.07 -5.56 7.99
C VAL A 54 -2.47 -5.86 8.53
N PHE A 55 -2.65 -5.94 9.85
CA PHE A 55 -3.96 -6.20 10.46
C PHE A 55 -4.97 -5.07 10.23
N SER A 56 -4.51 -3.82 10.04
CA SER A 56 -5.40 -2.69 9.71
C SER A 56 -6.19 -2.90 8.42
N ALA A 57 -5.73 -3.78 7.53
CA ALA A 57 -6.40 -4.16 6.28
C ALA A 57 -7.80 -4.79 6.50
N VAL A 58 -8.06 -5.35 7.69
CA VAL A 58 -9.38 -5.89 8.05
C VAL A 58 -10.46 -4.80 8.04
N ILE A 59 -10.10 -3.56 8.40
CA ILE A 59 -11.06 -2.45 8.45
C ILE A 59 -11.66 -2.16 7.05
N PRO A 60 -10.87 -1.82 6.03
CA PRO A 60 -11.42 -1.58 4.69
C PRO A 60 -12.04 -2.85 4.09
N LEU A 61 -11.53 -4.05 4.39
CA LEU A 61 -12.13 -5.30 3.96
C LEU A 61 -13.58 -5.42 4.46
N CYS A 62 -13.83 -5.24 5.75
CA CYS A 62 -15.17 -5.26 6.33
C CYS A 62 -16.09 -4.19 5.71
N LEU A 63 -15.57 -2.98 5.45
CA LEU A 63 -16.33 -1.91 4.81
C LEU A 63 -16.70 -2.25 3.36
N ILE A 64 -15.79 -2.90 2.62
CA ILE A 64 -16.04 -3.40 1.26
C ILE A 64 -17.15 -4.46 1.29
N LEU A 65 -17.03 -5.48 2.14
CA LEU A 65 -18.01 -6.57 2.26
C LEU A 65 -19.42 -6.03 2.58
N LYS A 66 -19.48 -5.05 3.49
CA LYS A 66 -20.73 -4.35 3.79
C LYS A 66 -21.26 -3.57 2.58
N LYS A 67 -20.40 -2.86 1.86
CA LYS A 67 -20.77 -2.02 0.71
C LYS A 67 -21.30 -2.84 -0.47
N ILE A 68 -20.71 -4.02 -0.73
CA ILE A 68 -21.16 -4.92 -1.79
C ILE A 68 -22.33 -5.81 -1.35
N GLN A 69 -22.82 -5.62 -0.11
CA GLN A 69 -23.94 -6.36 0.47
C GLN A 69 -23.71 -7.89 0.50
N LEU A 70 -22.47 -8.30 0.83
CA LEU A 70 -22.18 -9.72 1.00
C LEU A 70 -23.06 -10.32 2.09
N PRO A 71 -23.65 -11.52 1.90
CA PRO A 71 -24.43 -12.20 2.93
C PRO A 71 -23.62 -12.32 4.23
N LYS A 72 -24.25 -11.97 5.37
CA LYS A 72 -23.57 -11.93 6.69
C LYS A 72 -22.91 -13.27 7.05
N VAL A 73 -23.49 -14.39 6.61
CA VAL A 73 -22.93 -15.75 6.82
C VAL A 73 -21.59 -15.96 6.10
N MET A 74 -21.34 -15.25 4.99
CA MET A 74 -20.10 -15.38 4.22
C MET A 74 -18.98 -14.46 4.74
N THR A 75 -19.31 -13.43 5.53
CA THR A 75 -18.31 -12.50 6.06
C THR A 75 -17.22 -13.19 6.89
N PRO A 76 -17.53 -14.08 7.87
CA PRO A 76 -16.48 -14.78 8.61
C PRO A 76 -15.63 -15.69 7.73
N LEU A 77 -16.20 -16.30 6.71
CA LEU A 77 -15.43 -17.12 5.76
C LEU A 77 -14.41 -16.28 4.99
N VAL A 78 -14.81 -15.11 4.47
CA VAL A 78 -13.88 -14.22 3.75
C VAL A 78 -12.80 -13.70 4.69
N LEU A 79 -13.13 -13.35 5.93
CA LEU A 79 -12.14 -12.93 6.92
C LEU A 79 -11.19 -14.08 7.27
N ALA A 80 -11.70 -15.30 7.47
CA ALA A 80 -10.85 -16.46 7.74
C ALA A 80 -9.89 -16.72 6.58
N LEU A 81 -10.37 -16.69 5.34
CA LEU A 81 -9.52 -16.83 4.16
C LEU A 81 -8.47 -15.72 4.07
N PHE A 82 -8.83 -14.47 4.39
CA PHE A 82 -7.89 -13.35 4.43
C PHE A 82 -6.78 -13.59 5.46
N PHE A 83 -7.10 -14.05 6.66
CA PHE A 83 -6.13 -14.35 7.71
C PHE A 83 -5.19 -15.53 7.38
N VAL A 84 -5.61 -16.47 6.53
CA VAL A 84 -4.79 -17.61 6.10
C VAL A 84 -3.89 -17.24 4.91
N THR A 85 -4.06 -16.04 4.31
CA THR A 85 -3.20 -15.64 3.18
C THR A 85 -1.74 -15.50 3.62
N PRO A 86 -0.77 -15.82 2.73
CA PRO A 86 0.66 -15.65 3.03
C PRO A 86 1.03 -14.26 3.52
N VAL A 87 0.35 -13.22 3.03
CA VAL A 87 0.56 -11.84 3.46
C VAL A 87 0.37 -11.65 4.97
N MET A 88 -0.59 -12.37 5.56
CA MET A 88 -0.88 -12.30 7.00
C MET A 88 0.05 -13.24 7.80
N THR A 89 0.37 -14.41 7.26
CA THR A 89 1.13 -15.44 7.98
C THR A 89 2.64 -15.19 7.94
N THR A 90 3.17 -14.55 6.90
CA THR A 90 4.61 -14.27 6.76
C THR A 90 5.06 -12.97 7.45
N SER A 91 4.12 -12.13 7.89
CA SER A 91 4.44 -10.89 8.59
C SER A 91 5.19 -11.10 9.92
N GLY A 92 5.15 -12.29 10.50
CA GLY A 92 5.88 -12.64 11.74
C GLY A 92 7.29 -13.22 11.53
N GLY A 93 7.72 -13.46 10.29
CA GLY A 93 9.01 -14.12 9.99
C GLY A 93 10.10 -13.22 9.46
N PHE A 94 9.77 -11.99 9.09
CA PHE A 94 10.71 -11.00 8.52
C PHE A 94 10.56 -9.65 9.25
N HIS A 95 11.67 -8.95 9.42
CA HIS A 95 11.65 -7.56 9.88
C HIS A 95 10.84 -6.68 8.92
N LEU A 96 10.49 -5.47 9.37
CA LEU A 96 9.68 -4.52 8.62
C LEU A 96 10.07 -4.45 7.13
N HIS A 97 9.11 -4.78 6.28
CA HIS A 97 9.24 -4.69 4.82
C HIS A 97 8.15 -3.78 4.26
N GLU A 98 8.47 -2.92 3.29
CA GLU A 98 7.53 -1.96 2.70
C GLU A 98 6.24 -2.60 2.17
N ASN A 99 6.31 -3.84 1.71
CA ASN A 99 5.14 -4.58 1.20
C ASN A 99 4.02 -4.79 2.25
N CYS A 100 4.30 -4.59 3.54
CA CYS A 100 3.28 -4.66 4.58
C CYS A 100 2.18 -3.58 4.42
N PHE A 101 2.50 -2.48 3.75
CA PHE A 101 1.55 -1.42 3.45
C PHE A 101 0.61 -1.73 2.28
N LEU A 102 0.98 -2.66 1.38
CA LEU A 102 0.18 -2.95 0.18
C LEU A 102 -1.25 -3.42 0.50
N PRO A 103 -1.47 -4.44 1.38
CA PRO A 103 -2.81 -4.96 1.63
C PRO A 103 -3.79 -3.89 2.14
N PRO A 104 -3.49 -3.12 3.21
CA PRO A 104 -4.41 -2.11 3.69
C PRO A 104 -4.63 -0.99 2.66
N LEU A 105 -3.59 -0.53 1.97
CA LEU A 105 -3.71 0.57 1.02
C LEU A 105 -4.49 0.17 -0.24
N ILE A 106 -4.29 -1.04 -0.76
CA ILE A 106 -5.06 -1.56 -1.90
C ILE A 106 -6.55 -1.66 -1.52
N LEU A 107 -6.87 -2.18 -0.35
CA LEU A 107 -8.26 -2.30 0.12
C LEU A 107 -8.89 -0.93 0.39
N TRP A 108 -8.16 0.02 0.96
CA TRP A 108 -8.65 1.39 1.13
C TRP A 108 -8.86 2.10 -0.21
N LEU A 109 -7.96 1.90 -1.18
CA LEU A 109 -8.13 2.43 -2.54
C LEU A 109 -9.38 1.84 -3.19
N PHE A 110 -9.55 0.51 -3.12
CA PHE A 110 -10.73 -0.18 -3.66
C PHE A 110 -12.02 0.34 -3.00
N TYR A 111 -12.06 0.47 -1.67
CA TYR A 111 -13.20 1.01 -0.95
C TYR A 111 -13.52 2.45 -1.35
N SER A 112 -12.50 3.29 -1.53
CA SER A 112 -12.65 4.67 -1.96
C SER A 112 -13.23 4.78 -3.37
N LEU A 113 -12.82 3.87 -4.27
CA LEU A 113 -13.33 3.78 -5.64
C LEU A 113 -14.82 3.40 -5.68
N ILE A 114 -15.24 2.33 -5.00
CA ILE A 114 -16.65 1.93 -4.95
C ILE A 114 -17.53 2.92 -4.19
N SER A 115 -16.93 3.75 -3.33
CA SER A 115 -17.62 4.83 -2.61
C SER A 115 -17.57 6.17 -3.34
N GLN A 116 -16.89 6.26 -4.48
CA GLN A 116 -16.73 7.46 -5.32
C GLN A 116 -16.16 8.67 -4.56
N TRP A 117 -15.23 8.44 -3.63
CA TRP A 117 -14.60 9.48 -2.81
C TRP A 117 -13.33 10.00 -3.48
N ARG A 118 -13.43 11.07 -4.27
CA ARG A 118 -12.33 11.64 -5.07
C ARG A 118 -11.05 11.88 -4.27
N GLY A 119 -11.14 12.64 -3.18
CA GLY A 119 -9.98 13.00 -2.37
C GLY A 119 -9.29 11.77 -1.77
N ARG A 120 -10.07 10.80 -1.26
CA ARG A 120 -9.51 9.57 -0.69
C ARG A 120 -8.92 8.66 -1.78
N THR A 121 -9.53 8.61 -2.97
CA THR A 121 -8.96 7.86 -4.10
C THR A 121 -7.58 8.39 -4.46
N ILE A 122 -7.41 9.72 -4.58
CA ILE A 122 -6.10 10.32 -4.85
C ILE A 122 -5.13 10.05 -3.71
N LEU A 123 -5.56 10.25 -2.46
CA LEU A 123 -4.72 10.01 -1.28
C LEU A 123 -4.18 8.58 -1.25
N PHE A 124 -5.06 7.57 -1.36
CA PHE A 124 -4.63 6.17 -1.30
C PHE A 124 -3.85 5.73 -2.53
N THR A 125 -4.11 6.33 -3.71
CA THR A 125 -3.24 6.14 -4.88
C THR A 125 -1.82 6.63 -4.61
N LEU A 126 -1.66 7.84 -4.09
CA LEU A 126 -0.35 8.41 -3.78
C LEU A 126 0.37 7.61 -2.68
N LEU A 127 -0.33 7.25 -1.60
CA LEU A 127 0.23 6.42 -0.54
C LEU A 127 0.68 5.05 -1.08
N LEU A 128 -0.09 4.44 -1.96
CA LEU A 128 0.26 3.16 -2.58
C LEU A 128 1.50 3.29 -3.46
N LEU A 129 1.58 4.35 -4.28
CA LEU A 129 2.78 4.62 -5.09
C LEU A 129 4.03 4.88 -4.23
N PHE A 130 3.87 5.45 -3.03
CA PHE A 130 4.99 5.69 -2.10
C PHE A 130 5.48 4.42 -1.40
N VAL A 131 4.80 3.29 -1.55
CA VAL A 131 5.27 2.03 -0.98
C VAL A 131 6.55 1.57 -1.66
N LYS A 132 6.54 1.52 -3.00
CA LYS A 132 7.67 1.10 -3.82
C LYS A 132 7.45 1.52 -5.28
N GLU A 133 8.52 1.60 -6.05
CA GLU A 133 8.46 1.97 -7.47
C GLU A 133 7.58 1.02 -8.31
N ASP A 134 7.51 -0.27 -7.96
CA ASP A 134 6.69 -1.27 -8.66
C ASP A 134 5.20 -1.26 -8.26
N ALA A 135 4.84 -0.53 -7.22
CA ALA A 135 3.46 -0.45 -6.74
C ALA A 135 2.49 0.16 -7.77
N PHE A 136 3.00 0.86 -8.79
CA PHE A 136 2.18 1.36 -9.90
C PHE A 136 1.41 0.25 -10.61
N VAL A 137 1.93 -0.99 -10.63
CA VAL A 137 1.27 -2.15 -11.24
C VAL A 137 -0.06 -2.46 -10.55
N TYR A 138 -0.11 -2.39 -9.22
CA TYR A 138 -1.35 -2.62 -8.46
C TYR A 138 -2.39 -1.54 -8.75
N VAL A 139 -1.95 -0.28 -8.85
CA VAL A 139 -2.85 0.86 -9.17
C VAL A 139 -3.40 0.73 -10.58
N LEU A 140 -2.55 0.42 -11.57
CA LEU A 140 -2.97 0.19 -12.96
C LEU A 140 -3.92 -1.01 -13.07
N SER A 141 -3.64 -2.10 -12.36
CA SER A 141 -4.51 -3.29 -12.36
C SER A 141 -5.91 -2.97 -11.84
N LEU A 142 -6.01 -2.18 -10.75
CA LEU A 142 -7.30 -1.68 -10.27
C LEU A 142 -7.96 -0.75 -11.29
N GLY A 143 -7.19 0.12 -11.94
CA GLY A 143 -7.67 1.01 -12.99
C GLY A 143 -8.30 0.24 -14.16
N LEU A 144 -7.61 -0.80 -14.64
CA LEU A 144 -8.10 -1.68 -15.69
C LEU A 144 -9.36 -2.45 -15.24
N TYR A 145 -9.34 -3.01 -14.03
CA TYR A 145 -10.52 -3.68 -13.48
C TYR A 145 -11.74 -2.76 -13.50
N PHE A 146 -11.62 -1.52 -12.99
CA PHE A 146 -12.74 -0.57 -12.94
C PHE A 146 -13.10 0.03 -14.32
N ALA A 147 -12.20 -0.01 -15.30
CA ALA A 147 -12.49 0.40 -16.67
C ALA A 147 -13.35 -0.62 -17.42
N PHE A 148 -13.14 -1.91 -17.18
CA PHE A 148 -13.82 -2.99 -17.92
C PHE A 148 -15.03 -3.60 -17.19
N GLN A 149 -15.11 -3.42 -15.86
CA GLN A 149 -16.24 -3.96 -15.11
C GLN A 149 -17.50 -3.11 -15.31
N HIS A 150 -18.68 -3.75 -15.34
CA HIS A 150 -19.98 -3.09 -15.52
C HIS A 150 -20.82 -3.06 -14.23
N ARG A 151 -20.36 -3.69 -13.15
CA ARG A 151 -21.10 -3.80 -11.88
C ARG A 151 -21.24 -2.46 -11.15
N PHE A 152 -20.20 -1.60 -11.24
CA PHE A 152 -20.19 -0.30 -10.59
C PHE A 152 -20.36 0.80 -11.62
N THR A 153 -21.38 1.63 -11.45
CA THR A 153 -21.60 2.82 -12.29
C THR A 153 -20.99 4.03 -11.60
N PHE A 154 -20.19 4.78 -12.34
CA PHE A 154 -19.55 5.99 -11.83
C PHE A 154 -20.17 7.24 -12.43
N GLU A 155 -20.34 8.27 -11.61
CA GLU A 155 -20.68 9.62 -12.09
C GLU A 155 -19.64 10.11 -13.10
N ALA A 156 -20.07 10.83 -14.14
CA ALA A 156 -19.19 11.34 -15.20
C ALA A 156 -18.02 12.16 -14.64
N LYS A 157 -18.28 13.00 -13.63
CA LYS A 157 -17.24 13.79 -12.94
C LYS A 157 -16.23 12.91 -12.20
N PHE A 158 -16.68 11.81 -11.58
CA PHE A 158 -15.79 10.90 -10.89
C PHE A 158 -14.94 10.08 -11.88
N LYS A 159 -15.51 9.69 -13.01
CA LYS A 159 -14.82 8.95 -14.06
C LYS A 159 -13.56 9.66 -14.56
N LYS A 160 -13.60 10.98 -14.75
CA LYS A 160 -12.42 11.77 -15.11
C LYS A 160 -11.30 11.69 -14.05
N TRP A 161 -11.66 11.79 -12.78
CA TRP A 161 -10.70 11.67 -11.66
C TRP A 161 -10.15 10.26 -11.49
N LEU A 162 -10.96 9.25 -11.79
CA LEU A 162 -10.55 7.86 -11.80
C LEU A 162 -9.44 7.62 -12.83
N TYR A 163 -9.62 8.09 -14.06
CA TYR A 163 -8.57 7.96 -15.09
C TYR A 163 -7.29 8.72 -14.72
N LEU A 164 -7.42 9.93 -14.19
CA LEU A 164 -6.26 10.69 -13.76
C LEU A 164 -5.49 9.97 -12.64
N SER A 165 -6.17 9.51 -11.60
CA SER A 165 -5.54 8.90 -10.43
C SER A 165 -5.03 7.48 -10.67
N LEU A 166 -5.71 6.68 -11.48
CA LEU A 166 -5.35 5.28 -11.67
C LEU A 166 -4.50 4.99 -12.91
N PHE A 167 -4.36 5.95 -13.83
CA PHE A 167 -3.52 5.80 -15.02
C PHE A 167 -2.45 6.88 -15.13
N ALA A 168 -2.81 8.16 -15.12
CA ALA A 168 -1.83 9.22 -15.33
C ALA A 168 -0.83 9.31 -14.16
N LEU A 169 -1.30 9.35 -12.91
CA LEU A 169 -0.42 9.45 -11.74
C LEU A 169 0.57 8.29 -11.61
N PRO A 170 0.16 7.00 -11.71
CA PRO A 170 1.11 5.89 -11.60
C PRO A 170 2.14 5.88 -12.72
N ILE A 171 1.77 6.21 -13.95
CA ILE A 171 2.72 6.28 -15.07
C ILE A 171 3.74 7.40 -14.86
N LEU A 172 3.30 8.58 -14.45
CA LEU A 172 4.20 9.71 -14.15
C LEU A 172 5.12 9.38 -12.97
N TYR A 173 4.58 8.78 -11.91
CA TYR A 173 5.37 8.37 -10.75
C TYR A 173 6.45 7.35 -11.15
N PHE A 174 6.07 6.32 -11.89
CA PHE A 174 7.03 5.30 -12.35
C PHE A 174 8.13 5.92 -13.22
N ALA A 175 7.78 6.79 -14.17
CA ALA A 175 8.77 7.49 -15.01
C ALA A 175 9.74 8.34 -14.17
N LEU A 176 9.22 9.06 -13.16
CA LEU A 176 10.03 9.84 -12.23
C LEU A 176 10.94 8.94 -11.38
N ALA A 177 10.39 7.85 -10.84
CA ALA A 177 11.15 6.89 -10.02
C ALA A 177 12.29 6.28 -10.82
N MET A 178 12.04 5.85 -12.04
CA MET A 178 13.10 5.30 -12.93
C MET A 178 14.16 6.34 -13.28
N PHE A 179 13.78 7.61 -13.46
CA PHE A 179 14.73 8.70 -13.69
C PHE A 179 15.62 8.97 -12.46
N LEU A 180 15.08 8.83 -11.25
CA LEU A 180 15.84 9.05 -10.00
C LEU A 180 16.77 7.87 -9.65
N LEU A 181 16.48 6.66 -10.16
CA LEU A 181 17.28 5.46 -9.92
C LEU A 181 18.36 5.23 -11.01
N ALA A 182 18.28 5.94 -12.14
CA ALA A 182 19.23 5.85 -13.25
C ALA A 182 20.49 6.68 -12.98
#